data_6e648d30a2e60318b46d413a6cb44b7a
#
_entry.id   6e648d30a2e60318b46d413a6cb44b7a
#
_cell.length_a   1.000
_cell.length_b   1.000
_cell.length_c   1.000
_cell.angle_alpha   90.00
_cell.angle_beta   90.00
_cell.angle_gamma   90.00
#
_symmetry.space_group_name_H-M   'P 1'
#
loop_
_entity.id
_entity.type
_entity.pdbx_description
1 polymer ?
#
loop_
_entity_poly.entity_id
_entity_poly.type
_entity_poly.pdbx_seq_one_letter_code
_entity_poly.pdbx_strand_id
1 'polypeptide(L)'
;MGYVDGVLKAEIDLAAVHANRYEIFGISNAKLTAGERAQAVRGFARDVLPALADGRITPLIDRVFGFDELPAAKAWMESSSMVGKIVVRGQ
;
A
#
# COMPACT_ATOMS: atom_id res chain seq x y z
N MET A 1 -5.07 3.55 9.45
CA MET A 1 -5.74 4.24 8.34
C MET A 1 -4.81 5.29 7.77
N GLY A 2 -4.84 5.47 6.46
CA GLY A 2 -4.09 6.47 5.74
C GLY A 2 -5.02 7.30 4.87
N TYR A 3 -4.48 8.14 4.02
CA TYR A 3 -5.27 8.90 3.05
C TYR A 3 -4.63 8.83 1.67
N VAL A 4 -5.50 8.76 0.68
CA VAL A 4 -5.20 8.90 -0.75
C VAL A 4 -6.20 9.92 -1.32
N ASP A 5 -6.14 10.25 -2.56
CA ASP A 5 -7.14 11.10 -3.22
C ASP A 5 -7.28 12.53 -2.64
N GLY A 6 -6.34 12.98 -1.82
CA GLY A 6 -6.36 14.32 -1.25
C GLY A 6 -7.41 14.59 -0.17
N VAL A 7 -8.16 13.58 0.25
CA VAL A 7 -9.14 13.73 1.33
C VAL A 7 -8.43 13.67 2.68
N LEU A 8 -8.34 14.82 3.36
CA LEU A 8 -7.63 14.94 4.63
C LEU A 8 -8.57 14.97 5.84
N LYS A 9 -9.85 15.19 5.63
CA LYS A 9 -10.86 15.25 6.68
C LYS A 9 -12.10 14.49 6.25
N ALA A 10 -12.72 13.78 7.16
CA ALA A 10 -13.95 13.02 6.91
C ALA A 10 -14.82 13.04 8.16
N GLU A 11 -16.13 12.84 7.97
CA GLU A 11 -17.06 12.62 9.06
C GLU A 11 -17.14 11.13 9.39
N ILE A 12 -17.37 10.82 10.65
CA ILE A 12 -17.49 9.46 11.17
C ILE A 12 -18.80 9.32 11.92
N ASP A 13 -19.54 8.24 11.65
CA ASP A 13 -20.71 7.86 12.43
C ASP A 13 -20.26 7.22 13.75
N LEU A 14 -20.21 7.99 14.80
CA LEU A 14 -19.80 7.52 16.13
C LEU A 14 -20.78 6.51 16.71
N ALA A 15 -22.07 6.60 16.41
CA ALA A 15 -23.05 5.61 16.87
C ALA A 15 -22.77 4.24 16.26
N ALA A 16 -22.43 4.19 14.98
CA ALA A 16 -22.04 2.94 14.31
C ALA A 16 -20.74 2.38 14.86
N VAL A 17 -19.75 3.22 15.13
CA VAL A 17 -18.49 2.81 15.76
C VAL A 17 -18.74 2.18 17.12
N HIS A 18 -19.58 2.80 17.95
CA HIS A 18 -19.94 2.30 19.26
C HIS A 18 -20.72 0.98 19.18
N ALA A 19 -21.78 0.94 18.39
CA ALA A 19 -22.67 -0.22 18.30
C ALA A 19 -21.95 -1.48 17.75
N ASN A 20 -21.02 -1.31 16.83
CA ASN A 20 -20.29 -2.40 16.19
C ASN A 20 -18.92 -2.67 16.83
N ARG A 21 -18.55 -1.93 17.86
CA ARG A 21 -17.27 -2.05 18.56
C ARG A 21 -16.07 -1.92 17.60
N TYR A 22 -16.16 -0.99 16.66
CA TYR A 22 -15.06 -0.72 15.71
C TYR A 22 -13.92 -0.01 16.41
N GLU A 23 -12.73 -0.24 15.91
CA GLU A 23 -11.53 0.48 16.31
C GLU A 23 -11.06 1.37 15.15
N ILE A 24 -10.68 2.62 15.46
CA ILE A 24 -10.15 3.56 14.48
C ILE A 24 -8.76 3.99 14.96
N PHE A 25 -7.75 3.76 14.14
CA PHE A 25 -6.39 4.13 14.46
C PHE A 25 -5.64 4.60 13.21
N GLY A 26 -4.61 5.42 13.42
CA GLY A 26 -3.77 5.92 12.34
C GLY A 26 -2.52 5.07 12.14
N ILE A 27 -2.06 5.01 10.90
CA ILE A 27 -0.79 4.39 10.54
C ILE A 27 0.03 5.41 9.76
N SER A 28 1.27 5.61 10.17
CA SER A 28 2.18 6.51 9.46
C SER A 28 3.59 5.91 9.41
N ASN A 29 3.99 5.46 8.25
CA ASN A 29 5.35 4.94 8.04
C ASN A 29 6.41 6.03 8.20
N ALA A 30 6.06 7.28 7.94
CA ALA A 30 6.98 8.42 8.10
C ALA A 30 7.35 8.69 9.56
N LYS A 31 6.53 8.23 10.49
CA LYS A 31 6.72 8.44 11.94
C LYS A 31 7.39 7.27 12.65
N LEU A 32 7.72 6.20 11.93
CA LEU A 32 8.42 5.07 12.50
C LEU A 32 9.87 5.43 12.86
N THR A 33 10.30 4.99 14.04
CA THR A 33 11.72 5.05 14.42
C THR A 33 12.51 4.03 13.62
N ALA A 34 13.84 4.17 13.60
CA ALA A 34 14.73 3.20 12.96
C ALA A 34 14.56 1.80 13.55
N GLY A 35 14.41 1.70 14.88
CA GLY A 35 14.19 0.43 15.58
C GLY A 35 12.87 -0.24 15.19
N GLU A 36 11.79 0.51 15.15
CA GLU A 36 10.47 0.01 14.73
C GLU A 36 10.50 -0.47 13.27
N ARG A 37 11.15 0.29 12.39
CA ARG A 37 11.32 -0.10 10.99
C ARG A 37 12.13 -1.40 10.85
N ALA A 38 13.22 -1.52 11.57
CA ALA A 38 14.03 -2.73 11.56
C ALA A 38 13.26 -3.95 12.09
N GLN A 39 12.44 -3.76 13.13
CA GLN A 39 11.58 -4.81 13.67
C GLN A 39 10.52 -5.23 12.66
N ALA A 40 9.88 -4.29 11.97
CA ALA A 40 8.89 -4.57 10.93
C ALA A 40 9.50 -5.37 9.77
N VAL A 41 10.71 -5.02 9.32
CA VAL A 41 11.43 -5.75 8.26
C VAL A 41 11.75 -7.19 8.70
N ARG A 42 12.22 -7.39 9.92
CA ARG A 42 12.46 -8.74 10.45
C ARG A 42 11.18 -9.57 10.53
N GLY A 43 10.09 -8.97 11.00
CA GLY A 43 8.77 -9.62 11.03
C GLY A 43 8.28 -10.00 9.64
N PHE A 44 8.41 -9.11 8.67
CA PHE A 44 8.07 -9.37 7.28
C PHE A 44 8.88 -10.55 6.71
N ALA A 45 10.19 -10.53 6.92
CA ALA A 45 11.08 -11.60 6.42
C ALA A 45 10.72 -12.97 7.02
N ARG A 46 10.32 -13.00 8.28
CA ARG A 46 9.94 -14.24 8.97
C ARG A 46 8.54 -14.73 8.56
N ASP A 47 7.56 -13.83 8.51
CA ASP A 47 6.15 -14.21 8.46
C ASP A 47 5.55 -14.13 7.05
N VAL A 48 6.08 -13.27 6.18
CA VAL A 48 5.49 -12.98 4.86
C VAL A 48 6.37 -13.46 3.70
N LEU A 49 7.68 -13.25 3.80
CA LEU A 49 8.61 -13.58 2.71
C LEU A 49 8.56 -15.05 2.26
N PRO A 50 8.42 -16.04 3.15
CA PRO A 50 8.26 -17.44 2.73
C PRO A 50 7.03 -17.66 1.84
N ALA A 51 5.92 -16.97 2.13
CA ALA A 51 4.69 -17.07 1.35
C ALA A 51 4.82 -16.42 -0.05
N LEU A 52 5.63 -15.38 -0.17
CA LEU A 52 6.00 -14.80 -1.47
C LEU A 52 6.90 -15.76 -2.25
N ALA A 53 7.86 -16.37 -1.58
CA ALA A 53 8.82 -17.28 -2.23
C ALA A 53 8.17 -18.55 -2.79
N ASP A 54 7.16 -19.09 -2.09
CA ASP A 54 6.46 -20.32 -2.53
C ASP A 54 5.19 -20.06 -3.35
N GLY A 55 4.86 -18.80 -3.64
CA GLY A 55 3.74 -18.44 -4.50
C GLY A 55 2.37 -18.36 -3.83
N ARG A 56 2.27 -18.56 -2.50
CA ARG A 56 1.00 -18.38 -1.77
C ARG A 56 0.53 -16.92 -1.77
N ILE A 57 1.47 -15.97 -1.83
CA ILE A 57 1.20 -14.56 -2.01
C ILE A 57 1.81 -14.13 -3.33
N THR A 58 0.99 -13.61 -4.23
CA THR A 58 1.44 -13.11 -5.54
C THR A 58 0.99 -11.67 -5.69
N PRO A 59 1.92 -10.72 -5.88
CA PRO A 59 1.56 -9.33 -6.17
C PRO A 59 0.76 -9.24 -7.47
N LEU A 60 -0.31 -8.47 -7.47
CA LEU A 60 -1.08 -8.20 -8.67
C LEU A 60 -0.41 -7.07 -9.45
N ILE A 61 0.09 -7.41 -10.63
CA ILE A 61 0.71 -6.43 -11.55
C ILE A 61 -0.29 -6.09 -12.64
N ASP A 62 -0.68 -4.82 -12.72
CA ASP A 62 -1.59 -4.34 -13.75
C ASP A 62 -0.86 -4.22 -15.10
N ARG A 63 0.22 -3.44 -15.13
CA ARG A 63 1.04 -3.22 -16.32
C ARG A 63 2.51 -3.08 -15.98
N VAL A 64 3.34 -3.44 -16.95
CA VAL A 64 4.79 -3.21 -16.92
C VAL A 64 5.13 -2.24 -18.05
N PHE A 65 5.80 -1.14 -17.72
CA PHE A 65 6.29 -0.15 -18.67
C PHE A 65 7.81 -0.22 -18.78
N GLY A 66 8.36 0.13 -19.92
CA GLY A 66 9.79 0.36 -20.07
C GLY A 66 10.22 1.64 -19.35
N PHE A 67 11.51 1.77 -19.07
CA PHE A 67 12.05 2.97 -18.40
C PHE A 67 11.83 4.25 -19.21
N ASP A 68 11.84 4.14 -20.52
CA ASP A 68 11.56 5.24 -21.47
C ASP A 68 10.07 5.61 -21.55
N GLU A 69 9.19 4.83 -20.95
CA GLU A 69 7.74 5.03 -20.95
C GLU A 69 7.21 5.65 -19.66
N LEU A 70 8.06 6.28 -18.85
CA LEU A 70 7.68 6.90 -17.58
C LEU A 70 6.48 7.87 -17.69
N PRO A 71 6.40 8.75 -18.69
CA PRO A 71 5.23 9.62 -18.83
C PRO A 71 3.92 8.84 -19.04
N ALA A 72 3.96 7.77 -19.83
CA ALA A 72 2.81 6.92 -20.08
C ALA A 72 2.40 6.14 -18.82
N ALA A 73 3.38 5.65 -18.06
CA ALA A 73 3.14 4.97 -16.78
C ALA A 73 2.46 5.89 -15.77
N LYS A 74 2.95 7.14 -15.68
CA LYS A 74 2.35 8.15 -14.81
C LYS A 74 0.90 8.46 -15.22
N ALA A 75 0.66 8.68 -16.50
CA ALA A 75 -0.66 8.98 -17.04
C ALA A 75 -1.64 7.81 -16.76
N TRP A 76 -1.19 6.58 -16.94
CA TRP A 76 -2.00 5.39 -16.63
C TRP A 76 -2.35 5.31 -15.15
N MET A 77 -1.39 5.55 -14.27
CA MET A 77 -1.62 5.57 -12.82
C MET A 77 -2.63 6.65 -12.43
N GLU A 78 -2.52 7.85 -12.98
CA GLU A 78 -3.41 8.99 -12.70
C GLU A 78 -4.82 8.80 -13.29
N SER A 79 -5.00 7.93 -14.27
CA SER A 79 -6.31 7.63 -14.87
C SER A 79 -7.23 6.86 -13.91
N SER A 80 -6.70 6.34 -12.80
CA SER A 80 -7.42 5.51 -11.83
C SER A 80 -8.06 4.24 -12.42
N SER A 81 -7.59 3.80 -13.59
CA SER A 81 -8.09 2.61 -14.29
C SER A 81 -7.31 1.35 -13.95
N MET A 82 -6.22 1.47 -13.21
CA MET A 82 -5.37 0.34 -12.87
C MET A 82 -5.93 -0.49 -11.71
N VAL A 83 -5.67 -1.79 -11.74
CA VAL A 83 -5.93 -2.72 -10.64
C VAL A 83 -4.62 -3.39 -10.26
N GLY A 84 -4.16 -3.15 -9.04
CA GLY A 84 -2.87 -3.65 -8.56
C GLY A 84 -1.75 -2.62 -8.75
N LYS A 85 -0.56 -3.09 -9.10
CA LYS A 85 0.64 -2.26 -9.20
C LYS A 85 1.07 -2.03 -10.64
N ILE A 86 1.58 -0.84 -10.90
CA ILE A 86 2.32 -0.53 -12.11
C ILE A 86 3.80 -0.72 -11.83
N VAL A 87 4.48 -1.41 -12.71
CA VAL A 87 5.91 -1.68 -12.61
C VAL A 87 6.63 -0.98 -13.76
N VAL A 88 7.72 -0.30 -13.47
CA VAL A 88 8.63 0.23 -14.48
C VAL A 88 9.89 -0.62 -14.48
N ARG A 89 10.21 -1.17 -15.65
CA ARG A 89 11.40 -2.00 -15.83
C ARG A 89 12.63 -1.11 -15.89
N GLY A 90 13.65 -1.42 -15.11
CA GLY A 90 14.95 -0.77 -15.20
C GLY A 90 15.65 -1.02 -16.53
N GLN A 91 16.60 -0.21 -16.81
CA GLN A 91 17.44 -0.37 -17.99
C GLN A 91 18.37 -1.59 -17.89
#